data_f65c4cfa7aab762574a16b8e20e5d556
#
_entry.id   f65c4cfa7aab762574a16b8e20e5d556
#
_cell.length_a   1.000
_cell.length_b   1.000
_cell.length_c   1.000
_cell.angle_alpha   90.00
_cell.angle_beta   90.00
_cell.angle_gamma   90.00
#
_symmetry.space_group_name_H-M   'P 1'
#
loop_
_entity.id
_entity.type
_entity.pdbx_description
1 polymer ?
#
loop_
_entity_poly.entity_id
_entity_poly.type
_entity_poly.pdbx_seq_one_letter_code
_entity_poly.pdbx_strand_id
1 'polypeptide(L)'
;MANVYAAVAVTLVERLTEHIAARRERVRAYQQLLGQNESLKLIPHRLGSACLTQVVRVLPRKGSRDVAMEVVNALSAAGYKVHGSYLPLHLIPGLSACVWDRLPYADRIWSDLIELPCGPALGFDDLAKIATIVDAVATG
;
A
#
# COMPACT_ATOMS: atom_id res chain seq x y z
N MET A 1 -5.59 28.23 17.28
CA MET A 1 -5.15 26.94 16.69
C MET A 1 -5.46 26.82 15.21
N ALA A 2 -6.66 27.23 14.73
CA ALA A 2 -7.03 27.16 13.31
C ALA A 2 -6.01 27.83 12.36
N ASN A 3 -5.43 28.97 12.72
CA ASN A 3 -4.48 29.70 11.88
C ASN A 3 -3.14 28.97 11.68
N VAL A 4 -2.69 28.18 12.65
CA VAL A 4 -1.44 27.41 12.53
C VAL A 4 -1.63 26.28 11.51
N TYR A 5 -2.74 25.54 11.56
CA TYR A 5 -3.06 24.50 10.60
C TYR A 5 -3.26 25.06 9.19
N ALA A 6 -3.88 26.24 9.08
CA ALA A 6 -4.04 26.93 7.81
C ALA A 6 -2.68 27.33 7.19
N ALA A 7 -1.75 27.86 7.99
CA ALA A 7 -0.41 28.20 7.52
C ALA A 7 0.36 26.95 7.03
N VAL A 8 0.31 25.85 7.76
CA VAL A 8 0.90 24.57 7.34
C VAL A 8 0.25 24.06 6.05
N ALA A 9 -1.08 24.14 5.95
CA ALA A 9 -1.80 23.71 4.75
C ALA A 9 -1.41 24.53 3.50
N VAL A 10 -1.25 25.83 3.62
CA VAL A 10 -0.78 26.70 2.52
C VAL A 10 0.57 26.24 2.01
N THR A 11 1.55 26.04 2.90
CA THR A 11 2.89 25.58 2.52
C THR A 11 2.86 24.22 1.81
N LEU A 12 1.99 23.30 2.28
CA LEU A 12 1.84 21.99 1.63
C LEU A 12 1.19 22.10 0.25
N VAL A 13 0.22 22.99 0.08
CA VAL A 13 -0.45 23.21 -1.22
C VAL A 13 0.52 23.85 -2.22
N GLU A 14 1.33 24.81 -1.81
CA GLU A 14 2.36 25.42 -2.66
C GLU A 14 3.36 24.39 -3.21
N ARG A 15 3.66 23.34 -2.45
CA ARG A 15 4.57 22.25 -2.83
C ARG A 15 3.86 20.98 -3.32
N LEU A 16 2.54 21.03 -3.55
CA LEU A 16 1.75 19.85 -3.88
C LEU A 16 2.24 19.13 -5.14
N THR A 17 2.55 19.88 -6.18
CA THR A 17 3.03 19.30 -7.45
C THR A 17 4.36 18.56 -7.27
N GLU A 18 5.28 19.11 -6.48
CA GLU A 18 6.56 18.49 -6.12
C GLU A 18 6.32 17.18 -5.35
N HIS A 19 5.44 17.21 -4.34
CA HIS A 19 5.11 16.03 -3.55
C HIS A 19 4.45 14.92 -4.38
N ILE A 20 3.57 15.28 -5.32
CA ILE A 20 2.94 14.31 -6.22
C ILE A 20 3.99 13.70 -7.17
N ALA A 21 4.88 14.51 -7.72
CA ALA A 21 5.96 14.02 -8.58
C ALA A 21 6.85 13.01 -7.84
N ALA A 22 7.30 13.36 -6.64
CA ALA A 22 8.11 12.51 -5.80
C ALA A 22 7.42 11.16 -5.45
N ARG A 23 6.10 11.17 -5.19
CA ARG A 23 5.34 9.93 -4.96
C ARG A 23 5.26 9.04 -6.21
N ARG A 24 5.04 9.64 -7.37
CA ARG A 24 5.01 8.93 -8.66
C ARG A 24 6.35 8.28 -8.99
N GLU A 25 7.46 8.90 -8.66
CA GLU A 25 8.79 8.31 -8.82
C GLU A 25 8.95 7.05 -7.96
N ARG A 26 8.47 7.06 -6.72
CA ARG A 26 8.50 5.90 -5.83
C ARG A 26 7.61 4.75 -6.32
N VAL A 27 6.45 5.06 -6.85
CA VAL A 27 5.58 4.06 -7.51
C VAL A 27 6.30 3.42 -8.68
N ARG A 28 6.97 4.21 -9.52
CA ARG A 28 7.77 3.68 -10.65
C ARG A 28 8.91 2.79 -10.16
N ALA A 29 9.61 3.19 -9.08
CA ALA A 29 10.65 2.37 -8.48
C ALA A 29 10.11 1.01 -8.00
N TYR A 30 8.96 0.96 -7.32
CA TYR A 30 8.32 -0.31 -6.95
C TYR A 30 7.93 -1.13 -8.19
N GLN A 31 7.42 -0.50 -9.25
CA GLN A 31 7.11 -1.21 -10.49
C GLN A 31 8.35 -1.85 -11.13
N GLN A 32 9.49 -1.19 -11.07
CA GLN A 32 10.76 -1.73 -11.56
C GLN A 32 11.30 -2.86 -10.68
N LEU A 33 11.22 -2.69 -9.36
CA LEU A 33 11.79 -3.63 -8.39
C LEU A 33 10.93 -4.91 -8.22
N LEU A 34 9.60 -4.77 -8.25
CA LEU A 34 8.67 -5.86 -7.93
C LEU A 34 7.86 -6.35 -9.14
N GLY A 35 7.90 -5.64 -10.25
CA GLY A 35 7.02 -5.88 -11.40
C GLY A 35 7.25 -7.21 -12.12
N GLN A 36 8.37 -7.87 -11.89
CA GLN A 36 8.70 -9.18 -12.47
C GLN A 36 8.37 -10.37 -11.55
N ASN A 37 7.95 -10.11 -10.30
CA ASN A 37 7.60 -11.16 -9.37
C ASN A 37 6.18 -11.67 -9.64
N GLU A 38 6.06 -12.92 -10.09
CA GLU A 38 4.78 -13.56 -10.45
C GLU A 38 3.87 -13.80 -9.23
N SER A 39 4.42 -13.79 -8.01
CA SER A 39 3.66 -13.87 -6.76
C SER A 39 3.01 -12.55 -6.35
N LEU A 40 3.30 -11.46 -7.07
CA LEU A 40 2.82 -10.12 -6.77
C LEU A 40 2.02 -9.54 -7.94
N LYS A 41 0.99 -8.78 -7.62
CA LYS A 41 0.26 -7.97 -8.60
C LYS A 41 0.18 -6.53 -8.12
N LEU A 42 0.99 -5.68 -8.70
CA LEU A 42 0.95 -4.25 -8.42
C LEU A 42 -0.31 -3.65 -9.06
N ILE A 43 -1.12 -2.98 -8.24
CA ILE A 43 -2.34 -2.32 -8.73
C ILE A 43 -1.94 -1.02 -9.42
N PRO A 44 -2.31 -0.84 -10.70
CA PRO A 44 -1.91 0.33 -11.46
C PRO A 44 -2.63 1.58 -10.97
N HIS A 45 -1.90 2.69 -10.93
CA HIS A 45 -2.49 4.01 -10.69
C HIS A 45 -3.05 4.60 -11.98
N ARG A 46 -4.20 5.27 -11.88
CA ARG A 46 -4.75 6.04 -13.00
C ARG A 46 -3.87 7.27 -13.28
N LEU A 47 -3.85 7.71 -14.54
CA LEU A 47 -3.22 8.98 -14.92
C LEU A 47 -3.82 10.11 -14.06
N GLY A 48 -2.96 10.96 -13.52
CA GLY A 48 -3.39 12.04 -12.61
C GLY A 48 -3.47 11.66 -11.11
N SER A 49 -3.34 10.39 -10.75
CA SER A 49 -3.35 9.96 -9.35
C SER A 49 -2.24 10.61 -8.51
N ALA A 50 -2.57 10.92 -7.24
CA ALA A 50 -1.62 11.43 -6.26
C ALA A 50 -0.67 10.35 -5.69
N CYS A 51 -0.96 9.06 -5.92
CA CYS A 51 -0.13 7.93 -5.51
C CYS A 51 0.22 7.96 -4.01
N LEU A 52 -0.77 7.92 -3.13
CA LEU A 52 -0.57 7.94 -1.67
C LEU A 52 0.27 6.73 -1.21
N THR A 53 -0.09 5.55 -1.69
CA THR A 53 0.56 4.27 -1.44
C THR A 53 0.66 3.49 -2.75
N GLN A 54 1.55 2.51 -2.83
CA GLN A 54 1.48 1.48 -3.88
C GLN A 54 0.72 0.28 -3.32
N VAL A 55 -0.47 0.06 -3.81
CA VAL A 55 -1.23 -1.15 -3.46
C VAL A 55 -0.67 -2.33 -4.22
N VAL A 56 -0.37 -3.39 -3.49
CA VAL A 56 0.13 -4.66 -4.04
C VAL A 56 -0.78 -5.78 -3.57
N ARG A 57 -1.20 -6.61 -4.48
CA ARG A 57 -1.84 -7.88 -4.16
C ARG A 57 -0.76 -8.95 -4.08
N VAL A 58 -0.63 -9.56 -2.92
CA VAL A 58 0.25 -10.70 -2.67
C VAL A 58 -0.56 -11.96 -2.95
N LEU A 59 -0.16 -12.74 -3.92
CA LEU A 59 -0.92 -13.94 -4.31
C LEU A 59 -0.70 -15.06 -3.28
N PRO A 60 -1.77 -15.78 -2.89
CA PRO A 60 -1.64 -16.91 -1.99
C PRO A 60 -0.72 -17.98 -2.56
N ARG A 61 0.18 -18.51 -1.75
CA ARG A 61 1.04 -19.63 -2.14
C ARG A 61 0.54 -20.94 -1.55
N LYS A 62 1.04 -22.04 -2.09
CA LYS A 62 0.69 -23.39 -1.62
C LYS A 62 1.18 -23.57 -0.17
N GLY A 63 0.25 -23.74 0.76
CA GLY A 63 0.55 -23.95 2.19
C GLY A 63 0.38 -22.72 3.10
N SER A 64 0.28 -21.51 2.56
CA SER A 64 -0.07 -20.32 3.33
C SER A 64 -1.15 -19.50 2.61
N ARG A 65 -2.17 -19.09 3.36
CA ARG A 65 -3.21 -18.17 2.88
C ARG A 65 -2.98 -16.73 3.32
N ASP A 66 -2.07 -16.52 4.27
CA ASP A 66 -1.86 -15.24 4.95
C ASP A 66 -0.52 -14.59 4.56
N VAL A 67 -0.02 -14.86 3.33
CA VAL A 67 1.26 -14.35 2.85
C VAL A 67 1.33 -12.82 2.91
N ALA A 68 0.24 -12.13 2.64
CA ALA A 68 0.17 -10.67 2.76
C ALA A 68 0.46 -10.20 4.21
N MET A 69 -0.07 -10.90 5.20
CA MET A 69 0.19 -10.60 6.60
C MET A 69 1.63 -10.97 7.00
N GLU A 70 2.19 -12.04 6.45
CA GLU A 70 3.62 -12.38 6.63
C GLU A 70 4.51 -11.24 6.12
N VAL A 71 4.21 -10.66 4.95
CA VAL A 71 4.90 -9.49 4.40
C VAL A 71 4.78 -8.28 5.32
N VAL A 72 3.57 -7.97 5.80
CA VAL A 72 3.33 -6.85 6.74
C VAL A 72 4.15 -7.02 8.01
N ASN A 73 4.17 -8.22 8.58
CA ASN A 73 4.92 -8.53 9.78
C ASN A 73 6.44 -8.40 9.57
N ALA A 74 6.95 -8.90 8.45
CA ALA A 74 8.38 -8.80 8.10
C ALA A 74 8.81 -7.34 7.92
N LEU A 75 8.01 -6.53 7.21
CA LEU A 75 8.27 -5.10 7.04
C LEU A 75 8.20 -4.34 8.36
N SER A 76 7.22 -4.66 9.22
CA SER A 76 7.08 -4.06 10.55
C SER A 76 8.28 -4.39 11.44
N ALA A 77 8.77 -5.64 11.41
CA ALA A 77 9.98 -6.06 12.12
C ALA A 77 11.24 -5.33 11.63
N ALA A 78 11.28 -4.97 10.35
CA ALA A 78 12.35 -4.15 9.77
C ALA A 78 12.19 -2.64 10.03
N GLY A 79 11.16 -2.20 10.78
CA GLY A 79 10.92 -0.82 11.18
C GLY A 79 10.09 0.01 10.19
N TYR A 80 9.54 -0.60 9.13
CA TYR A 80 8.67 0.09 8.18
C TYR A 80 7.21 0.04 8.61
N LYS A 81 6.54 1.19 8.60
CA LYS A 81 5.09 1.28 8.88
C LYS A 81 4.31 0.88 7.65
N VAL A 82 3.89 -0.36 7.62
CA VAL A 82 3.09 -0.97 6.56
C VAL A 82 1.88 -1.65 7.18
N HIS A 83 0.78 -1.67 6.47
CA HIS A 83 -0.44 -2.34 6.89
C HIS A 83 -1.15 -2.94 5.68
N GLY A 84 -2.09 -3.84 5.93
CA GLY A 84 -3.03 -4.30 4.92
C GLY A 84 -3.92 -3.17 4.42
N SER A 85 -4.70 -3.44 3.39
CA SER A 85 -5.63 -2.44 2.86
C SER A 85 -6.82 -2.19 3.79
N TYR A 86 -7.59 -1.15 3.50
CA TYR A 86 -8.76 -0.77 4.30
C TYR A 86 -9.78 -1.91 4.41
N LEU A 87 -10.31 -2.10 5.64
CA LEU A 87 -11.36 -3.08 5.89
C LEU A 87 -12.58 -2.80 5.00
N PRO A 88 -13.08 -3.79 4.25
CA PRO A 88 -14.30 -3.63 3.45
C PRO A 88 -15.48 -3.18 4.32
N LEU A 89 -16.30 -2.26 3.81
CA LEU A 89 -17.38 -1.64 4.58
C LEU A 89 -18.37 -2.66 5.17
N HIS A 90 -18.65 -3.74 4.45
CA HIS A 90 -19.54 -4.80 4.90
C HIS A 90 -18.98 -5.65 6.05
N LEU A 91 -17.66 -5.57 6.31
CA LEU A 91 -17.01 -6.22 7.46
C LEU A 91 -16.89 -5.30 8.68
N ILE A 92 -17.27 -4.03 8.58
CA ILE A 92 -17.26 -3.10 9.70
C ILE A 92 -18.49 -3.39 10.58
N PRO A 93 -18.30 -3.75 11.87
CA PRO A 93 -19.42 -4.15 12.75
C PRO A 93 -20.56 -3.14 12.83
N GLY A 94 -20.25 -1.84 12.82
CA GLY A 94 -21.25 -0.77 12.85
C GLY A 94 -22.05 -0.58 11.54
N LEU A 95 -21.64 -1.22 10.45
CA LEU A 95 -22.32 -1.14 9.15
C LEU A 95 -22.99 -2.46 8.75
N SER A 96 -23.00 -3.45 9.61
CA SER A 96 -23.58 -4.78 9.33
C SER A 96 -25.06 -4.73 8.93
N ALA A 97 -25.84 -3.77 9.44
CA ALA A 97 -27.24 -3.58 9.07
C ALA A 97 -27.42 -3.03 7.63
N CYS A 98 -26.36 -2.54 7.00
CA CYS A 98 -26.36 -2.03 5.63
C CYS A 98 -25.89 -3.05 4.58
N VAL A 99 -25.57 -4.27 5.04
CA VAL A 99 -25.08 -5.34 4.15
C VAL A 99 -26.27 -6.15 3.64
N TRP A 100 -26.48 -6.16 2.33
CA TRP A 100 -27.62 -6.81 1.68
C TRP A 100 -27.23 -8.08 0.94
N ASP A 101 -25.94 -8.17 0.54
CA ASP A 101 -25.39 -9.32 -0.16
C ASP A 101 -24.03 -9.74 0.40
N ARG A 102 -23.67 -11.00 0.19
CA ARG A 102 -22.30 -11.47 0.44
C ARG A 102 -21.39 -10.98 -0.68
N LEU A 103 -20.22 -10.45 -0.31
CA LEU A 103 -19.21 -9.96 -1.23
C LEU A 103 -17.93 -10.83 -1.17
N PRO A 104 -18.00 -12.13 -1.49
CA PRO A 104 -16.92 -13.09 -1.27
C PRO A 104 -15.63 -12.74 -2.04
N TYR A 105 -15.76 -12.04 -3.16
CA TYR A 105 -14.60 -11.54 -3.91
C TYR A 105 -13.90 -10.38 -3.20
N ALA A 106 -14.65 -9.48 -2.58
CA ALA A 106 -14.09 -8.37 -1.81
C ALA A 106 -13.35 -8.89 -0.57
N ASP A 107 -13.95 -9.85 0.16
CA ASP A 107 -13.34 -10.49 1.31
C ASP A 107 -12.01 -11.16 0.93
N ARG A 108 -12.05 -11.95 -0.13
CA ARG A 108 -10.88 -12.69 -0.60
C ARG A 108 -9.76 -11.77 -1.08
N ILE A 109 -10.09 -10.73 -1.86
CA ILE A 109 -9.10 -9.82 -2.40
C ILE A 109 -8.51 -8.94 -1.30
N TRP A 110 -9.34 -8.48 -0.35
CA TRP A 110 -8.90 -7.63 0.74
C TRP A 110 -7.78 -8.27 1.57
N SER A 111 -7.89 -9.55 1.90
CA SER A 111 -6.88 -10.25 2.68
C SER A 111 -5.53 -10.39 1.97
N ASP A 112 -5.53 -10.29 0.63
CA ASP A 112 -4.33 -10.38 -0.19
C ASP A 112 -3.63 -9.03 -0.39
N LEU A 113 -4.24 -7.90 0.02
CA LEU A 113 -3.76 -6.56 -0.27
C LEU A 113 -2.85 -6.00 0.83
N ILE A 114 -1.76 -5.38 0.42
CA ILE A 114 -0.89 -4.56 1.26
C ILE A 114 -0.69 -3.18 0.62
N GLU A 115 -0.38 -2.19 1.44
CA GLU A 115 -0.13 -0.82 1.01
C GLU A 115 1.31 -0.41 1.31
N LEU A 116 2.15 -0.34 0.27
CA LEU A 116 3.54 0.07 0.39
C LEU A 116 3.65 1.60 0.43
N PRO A 117 4.49 2.17 1.30
CA PRO A 117 4.60 3.60 1.49
C PRO A 117 5.26 4.29 0.29
N CYS A 118 4.67 5.42 -0.15
CA CYS A 118 5.18 6.28 -1.23
C CYS A 118 5.47 7.70 -0.76
N GLY A 119 5.59 7.93 0.56
CA GLY A 119 5.83 9.26 1.12
C GLY A 119 7.15 9.87 0.62
N PRO A 120 7.22 11.21 0.39
CA PRO A 120 8.41 11.86 -0.14
C PRO A 120 9.62 11.80 0.80
N ALA A 121 9.42 11.55 2.09
CA ALA A 121 10.50 11.36 3.06
C ALA A 121 11.22 10.00 2.94
N LEU A 122 10.65 9.04 2.21
CA LEU A 122 11.23 7.72 2.03
C LEU A 122 12.34 7.76 0.97
N GLY A 123 13.55 7.33 1.34
CA GLY A 123 14.69 7.25 0.42
C GLY A 123 14.57 6.10 -0.58
N PHE A 124 15.31 6.16 -1.68
CA PHE A 124 15.33 5.07 -2.68
C PHE A 124 15.96 3.78 -2.12
N ASP A 125 16.94 3.90 -1.21
CA ASP A 125 17.52 2.74 -0.50
C ASP A 125 16.49 2.03 0.38
N ASP A 126 15.58 2.77 1.00
CA ASP A 126 14.48 2.17 1.76
C ASP A 126 13.47 1.46 0.85
N LEU A 127 13.19 2.02 -0.33
CA LEU A 127 12.35 1.34 -1.33
C LEU A 127 12.96 0.02 -1.77
N ALA A 128 14.28 -0.01 -2.00
CA ALA A 128 14.99 -1.23 -2.37
C ALA A 128 14.95 -2.28 -1.25
N LYS A 129 15.15 -1.87 0.01
CA LYS A 129 15.02 -2.77 1.18
C LYS A 129 13.60 -3.31 1.34
N ILE A 130 12.58 -2.44 1.24
CA ILE A 130 11.17 -2.84 1.28
C ILE A 130 10.89 -3.86 0.18
N ALA A 131 11.31 -3.57 -1.05
CA ALA A 131 11.10 -4.46 -2.18
C ALA A 131 11.79 -5.82 -1.98
N THR A 132 13.02 -5.84 -1.47
CA THR A 132 13.75 -7.08 -1.16
C THR A 132 13.01 -7.94 -0.12
N ILE A 133 12.47 -7.32 0.94
CA ILE A 133 11.70 -8.04 1.98
C ILE A 133 10.40 -8.60 1.38
N VAL A 134 9.67 -7.77 0.62
CA VAL A 134 8.41 -8.18 -0.04
C VAL A 134 8.65 -9.36 -0.98
N ASP A 135 9.67 -9.25 -1.83
CA ASP A 135 10.04 -10.27 -2.80
C ASP A 135 10.39 -11.60 -2.10
N ALA A 136 11.27 -11.55 -1.11
CA ALA A 136 11.73 -12.72 -0.36
C ALA A 136 10.56 -13.46 0.33
N VAL A 137 9.65 -12.72 0.99
CA VAL A 137 8.51 -13.34 1.70
C VAL A 137 7.46 -13.84 0.71
N ALA A 138 7.19 -13.13 -0.38
CA ALA A 138 6.19 -13.54 -1.36
C ALA A 138 6.63 -14.77 -2.17
N THR A 139 7.93 -14.98 -2.36
CA THR A 139 8.48 -16.06 -3.17
C THR A 139 8.80 -17.33 -2.34
N GLY A 140 9.21 -17.15 -1.07
CA GLY A 140 9.65 -18.23 -0.15
C GLY A 140 8.56 -19.07 0.36
#